data_a3f5399b200d07c80ee624ea41bb6f6c
#
_entry.id   a3f5399b200d07c80ee624ea41bb6f6c
#
_cell.length_a   1.000
_cell.length_b   1.000
_cell.length_c   1.000
_cell.angle_alpha   90.00
_cell.angle_beta   90.00
_cell.angle_gamma   90.00
#
_symmetry.space_group_name_H-M   'P 1'
#
loop_
_entity.id
_entity.type
_entity.pdbx_description
1 polymer ?
#
loop_
_entity_poly.entity_id
_entity_poly.type
_entity_poly.pdbx_seq_one_letter_code
_entity_poly.pdbx_strand_id
1 'polypeptide(L)'
;MTRETRPRGRVDHIAIAVRDLEKAIHLYEQVFGFELQNRREIKGKFSGMLSAELDAGGFGIVLVQGTGPESPVTRYIEEYGPGVQHVAIAVDDLHAVSESLKGAGAQFATDLIEGDGLLQLFSKRENNTGMMFEFIERRSVEGFQAQNIQKLFDQLEGNAAY
;
A
#
# COMPACT_ATOMS: atom_id res chain seq x y z
N MET A 1 -4.25 23.41 10.26
CA MET A 1 -5.02 22.17 10.04
C MET A 1 -6.14 22.09 11.06
N THR A 2 -7.39 22.13 10.64
CA THR A 2 -8.51 21.95 11.54
C THR A 2 -8.57 20.52 12.06
N ARG A 3 -9.25 20.30 13.19
CA ARG A 3 -9.38 18.97 13.80
C ARG A 3 -10.09 17.97 12.88
N GLU A 4 -10.95 18.45 12.00
CA GLU A 4 -11.77 17.66 11.07
C GLU A 4 -11.01 17.20 9.82
N THR A 5 -9.95 17.91 9.43
CA THR A 5 -9.16 17.59 8.22
C THR A 5 -7.89 16.81 8.49
N ARG A 6 -7.61 16.47 9.75
CA ARG A 6 -6.47 15.60 10.07
C ARG A 6 -6.78 14.16 9.64
N PRO A 7 -5.80 13.43 9.12
CA PRO A 7 -5.99 12.02 8.79
C PRO A 7 -6.15 11.21 10.06
N ARG A 8 -7.31 11.30 10.66
CA ARG A 8 -7.69 10.48 11.80
C ARG A 8 -8.35 9.24 11.26
N GLY A 9 -7.74 8.15 11.50
CA GLY A 9 -8.28 6.90 11.09
C GLY A 9 -7.64 5.77 11.87
N ARG A 10 -8.09 4.60 11.57
CA ARG A 10 -7.48 3.36 12.02
C ARG A 10 -6.48 2.89 10.97
N VAL A 11 -5.57 2.05 11.36
CA VAL A 11 -4.78 1.28 10.40
C VAL A 11 -5.73 0.42 9.58
N ASP A 12 -5.71 0.60 8.27
CA ASP A 12 -6.45 -0.25 7.33
C ASP A 12 -5.65 -1.52 7.04
N HIS A 13 -4.42 -1.35 6.61
CA HIS A 13 -3.49 -2.46 6.39
C HIS A 13 -2.02 -2.02 6.53
N ILE A 14 -1.17 -3.03 6.63
CA ILE A 14 0.29 -2.89 6.62
C ILE A 14 0.81 -3.68 5.43
N ALA A 15 1.50 -3.03 4.51
CA ALA A 15 2.14 -3.68 3.37
C ALA A 15 3.58 -4.04 3.71
N ILE A 16 3.93 -5.29 3.52
CA ILE A 16 5.25 -5.85 3.85
C ILE A 16 5.89 -6.39 2.58
N ALA A 17 7.04 -5.82 2.21
CA ALA A 17 7.85 -6.33 1.11
C ALA A 17 8.62 -7.55 1.57
N VAL A 18 8.48 -8.65 0.85
CA VAL A 18 9.06 -9.95 1.18
C VAL A 18 9.90 -10.48 0.02
N ARG A 19 10.92 -11.28 0.33
CA ARG A 19 11.79 -11.91 -0.68
C ARG A 19 11.14 -13.15 -1.31
N ASP A 20 10.31 -13.85 -0.55
CA ASP A 20 9.64 -15.08 -0.95
C ASP A 20 8.22 -15.09 -0.40
N LEU A 21 7.25 -14.88 -1.30
CA LEU A 21 5.85 -14.75 -0.94
C LEU A 21 5.28 -16.04 -0.33
N GLU A 22 5.64 -17.20 -0.86
CA GLU A 22 5.11 -18.47 -0.37
C GLU A 22 5.57 -18.77 1.06
N LYS A 23 6.85 -18.52 1.36
CA LYS A 23 7.36 -18.63 2.73
C LYS A 23 6.71 -17.64 3.69
N ALA A 24 6.47 -16.43 3.23
CA ALA A 24 5.77 -15.42 4.03
C ALA A 24 4.31 -15.83 4.29
N ILE A 25 3.58 -16.27 3.28
CA ILE A 25 2.20 -16.78 3.45
C ILE A 25 2.19 -17.93 4.46
N HIS A 26 3.08 -18.90 4.31
CA HIS A 26 3.15 -20.02 5.26
C HIS A 26 3.35 -19.54 6.71
N LEU A 27 4.27 -18.60 6.95
CA LEU A 27 4.51 -18.05 8.28
C LEU A 27 3.27 -17.31 8.82
N TYR A 28 2.70 -16.41 8.03
CA TYR A 28 1.61 -15.56 8.49
C TYR A 28 0.28 -16.32 8.64
N GLU A 29 0.00 -17.24 7.73
CA GLU A 29 -1.22 -18.05 7.77
C GLU A 29 -1.10 -19.23 8.71
N GLN A 30 -0.11 -20.11 8.50
CA GLN A 30 -0.03 -21.38 9.20
C GLN A 30 0.56 -21.27 10.61
N VAL A 31 1.50 -20.32 10.83
CA VAL A 31 2.16 -20.17 12.14
C VAL A 31 1.48 -19.10 12.98
N PHE A 32 1.20 -17.91 12.40
CA PHE A 32 0.54 -16.82 13.13
C PHE A 32 -0.98 -16.92 13.16
N GLY A 33 -1.59 -17.70 12.26
CA GLY A 33 -3.01 -17.94 12.21
C GLY A 33 -3.83 -16.80 11.60
N PHE A 34 -3.21 -15.94 10.75
CA PHE A 34 -3.93 -14.94 10.00
C PHE A 34 -4.69 -15.59 8.84
N GLU A 35 -5.80 -15.01 8.44
CA GLU A 35 -6.66 -15.59 7.41
C GLU A 35 -6.25 -15.07 6.02
N LEU A 36 -5.76 -15.97 5.15
CA LEU A 36 -5.48 -15.62 3.75
C LEU A 36 -6.80 -15.39 3.01
N GLN A 37 -6.99 -14.17 2.51
CA GLN A 37 -8.20 -13.75 1.82
C GLN A 37 -8.06 -13.71 0.31
N ASN A 38 -6.91 -13.28 -0.20
CA ASN A 38 -6.73 -13.13 -1.63
C ASN A 38 -5.25 -13.22 -2.05
N ARG A 39 -5.04 -13.58 -3.32
CA ARG A 39 -3.73 -13.59 -3.98
C ARG A 39 -3.87 -12.96 -5.36
N ARG A 40 -2.90 -12.15 -5.75
CA ARG A 40 -2.89 -11.48 -7.05
C ARG A 40 -1.51 -11.48 -7.67
N GLU A 41 -1.51 -11.50 -9.00
CA GLU A 41 -0.35 -11.16 -9.82
C GLU A 41 -0.64 -9.86 -10.55
N ILE A 42 0.24 -8.88 -10.42
CA ILE A 42 0.13 -7.58 -11.08
C ILE A 42 1.28 -7.45 -12.06
N LYS A 43 0.94 -7.15 -13.31
CA LYS A 43 1.92 -6.92 -14.39
C LYS A 43 1.87 -5.46 -14.81
N GLY A 44 2.99 -4.77 -14.63
CA GLY A 44 3.20 -3.41 -15.11
C GLY A 44 3.82 -3.41 -16.51
N LYS A 45 4.18 -2.22 -16.96
CA LYS A 45 4.82 -2.05 -18.29
C LYS A 45 6.22 -2.65 -18.35
N PHE A 46 6.98 -2.56 -17.26
CA PHE A 46 8.39 -2.96 -17.22
C PHE A 46 8.65 -4.12 -16.25
N SER A 47 7.77 -4.34 -15.30
CA SER A 47 7.96 -5.30 -14.23
C SER A 47 6.63 -5.78 -13.67
N GLY A 48 6.65 -6.48 -12.55
CA GLY A 48 5.43 -6.94 -11.89
C GLY A 48 5.63 -7.20 -10.40
N MET A 49 4.55 -7.59 -9.74
CA MET A 49 4.58 -8.05 -8.36
C MET A 49 3.56 -9.16 -8.13
N LEU A 50 3.83 -9.98 -7.12
CA LEU A 50 2.89 -10.91 -6.51
C LEU A 50 2.43 -10.33 -5.19
N SER A 51 1.18 -10.51 -4.84
CA SER A 51 0.64 -10.07 -3.56
C SER A 51 -0.27 -11.10 -2.91
N ALA A 52 -0.33 -11.06 -1.59
CA ALA A 52 -1.28 -11.81 -0.77
C ALA A 52 -1.87 -10.90 0.29
N GLU A 53 -3.18 -10.96 0.46
CA GLU A 53 -3.93 -10.21 1.47
C GLU A 53 -4.36 -11.17 2.57
N LEU A 54 -4.02 -10.82 3.82
CA LEU A 54 -4.42 -11.59 5.01
C LEU A 54 -5.18 -10.69 5.99
N ASP A 55 -6.18 -11.23 6.63
CA ASP A 55 -6.84 -10.60 7.78
C ASP A 55 -6.10 -10.98 9.05
N ALA A 56 -5.60 -9.97 9.76
CA ALA A 56 -4.91 -10.12 11.04
C ALA A 56 -5.81 -9.88 12.26
N GLY A 57 -7.14 -9.76 12.04
CA GLY A 57 -8.11 -9.50 13.10
C GLY A 57 -8.30 -8.02 13.40
N GLY A 58 -8.85 -7.27 12.45
CA GLY A 58 -9.17 -5.85 12.60
C GLY A 58 -8.31 -4.91 11.75
N PHE A 59 -7.30 -5.43 11.07
CA PHE A 59 -6.53 -4.76 10.02
C PHE A 59 -5.97 -5.79 9.04
N GLY A 60 -5.63 -5.34 7.84
CA GLY A 60 -5.04 -6.18 6.81
C GLY A 60 -3.51 -6.26 6.90
N ILE A 61 -2.97 -7.39 6.50
CA ILE A 61 -1.56 -7.55 6.11
C ILE A 61 -1.53 -7.81 4.61
N VAL A 62 -0.76 -7.02 3.88
CA VAL A 62 -0.55 -7.21 2.44
C VAL A 62 0.90 -7.57 2.22
N LEU A 63 1.17 -8.82 1.86
CA LEU A 63 2.51 -9.29 1.52
C LEU A 63 2.76 -9.03 0.04
N VAL A 64 3.90 -8.44 -0.32
CA VAL A 64 4.25 -8.13 -1.71
C VAL A 64 5.65 -8.60 -2.05
N GLN A 65 5.77 -9.23 -3.22
CA GLN A 65 7.05 -9.68 -3.80
C GLN A 65 7.20 -9.16 -5.22
N GLY A 66 8.33 -8.55 -5.55
CA GLY A 66 8.64 -8.15 -6.92
C GLY A 66 8.96 -9.36 -7.82
N THR A 67 8.57 -9.28 -9.09
CA THR A 67 8.81 -10.35 -10.07
C THR A 67 10.01 -10.11 -10.99
N GLY A 68 10.79 -9.07 -10.72
CA GLY A 68 11.98 -8.76 -11.50
C GLY A 68 12.74 -7.57 -10.93
N PRO A 69 13.94 -7.27 -11.44
CA PRO A 69 14.80 -6.22 -10.88
C PRO A 69 14.21 -4.82 -11.02
N GLU A 70 13.37 -4.58 -12.00
CA GLU A 70 12.74 -3.27 -12.23
C GLU A 70 11.49 -3.04 -11.36
N SER A 71 11.02 -4.08 -10.64
CA SER A 71 9.87 -3.93 -9.75
C SER A 71 10.16 -2.91 -8.63
N PRO A 72 9.24 -1.98 -8.35
CA PRO A 72 9.35 -1.11 -7.18
C PRO A 72 9.55 -1.87 -5.87
N VAL A 73 8.93 -3.04 -5.74
CA VAL A 73 9.09 -3.90 -4.55
C VAL A 73 10.51 -4.48 -4.45
N THR A 74 11.07 -4.94 -5.57
CA THR A 74 12.45 -5.45 -5.60
C THR A 74 13.42 -4.34 -5.24
N ARG A 75 13.27 -3.15 -5.84
CA ARG A 75 14.13 -1.98 -5.57
C ARG A 75 14.03 -1.52 -4.11
N TYR A 76 12.83 -1.56 -3.53
CA TYR A 76 12.64 -1.29 -2.11
C TYR A 76 13.48 -2.23 -1.25
N ILE A 77 13.42 -3.55 -1.52
CA ILE A 77 14.18 -4.56 -0.76
C ILE A 77 15.69 -4.40 -0.95
N GLU A 78 16.14 -4.05 -2.15
CA GLU A 78 17.55 -3.80 -2.42
C GLU A 78 18.10 -2.61 -1.65
N GLU A 79 17.29 -1.54 -1.51
CA GLU A 79 17.70 -0.32 -0.81
C GLU A 79 17.53 -0.41 0.71
N TYR A 80 16.43 -0.98 1.19
CA TYR A 80 16.05 -0.94 2.61
C TYR A 80 16.01 -2.32 3.28
N GLY A 81 16.09 -3.40 2.53
CA GLY A 81 15.81 -4.75 3.02
C GLY A 81 14.31 -5.07 3.03
N PRO A 82 13.93 -6.33 3.32
CA PRO A 82 12.54 -6.71 3.48
C PRO A 82 11.94 -6.06 4.74
N GLY A 83 10.65 -5.79 4.71
CA GLY A 83 9.95 -5.20 5.84
C GLY A 83 8.77 -4.35 5.44
N VAL A 84 8.31 -3.49 6.34
CA VAL A 84 7.15 -2.64 6.12
C VAL A 84 7.43 -1.63 5.02
N GLN A 85 6.76 -1.78 3.89
CA GLN A 85 6.91 -0.89 2.75
C GLN A 85 6.04 0.36 2.92
N HIS A 86 4.79 0.20 3.38
CA HIS A 86 3.92 1.31 3.78
C HIS A 86 2.91 0.88 4.83
N VAL A 87 2.30 1.88 5.46
CA VAL A 87 1.15 1.72 6.35
C VAL A 87 -0.02 2.51 5.77
N ALA A 88 -1.17 1.88 5.62
CA ALA A 88 -2.40 2.50 5.15
C ALA A 88 -3.27 2.95 6.32
N ILE A 89 -3.72 4.20 6.24
CA ILE A 89 -4.62 4.83 7.20
C ILE A 89 -5.97 5.05 6.52
N ALA A 90 -7.01 4.42 7.05
CA ALA A 90 -8.37 4.66 6.59
C ALA A 90 -8.86 6.05 7.02
N VAL A 91 -9.43 6.79 6.08
CA VAL A 91 -9.99 8.13 6.30
C VAL A 91 -11.41 8.21 5.73
N ASP A 92 -12.22 9.13 6.25
CA ASP A 92 -13.62 9.27 5.84
C ASP A 92 -13.79 10.14 4.57
N ASP A 93 -12.90 11.12 4.35
CA ASP A 93 -12.91 12.02 3.20
C ASP A 93 -11.48 12.27 2.72
N LEU A 94 -11.06 11.51 1.72
CA LEU A 94 -9.69 11.59 1.21
C LEU A 94 -9.43 12.87 0.42
N HIS A 95 -10.43 13.44 -0.24
CA HIS A 95 -10.25 14.72 -0.91
C HIS A 95 -9.90 15.83 0.08
N ALA A 96 -10.68 15.96 1.16
CA ALA A 96 -10.43 16.95 2.21
C ALA A 96 -9.07 16.71 2.91
N VAL A 97 -8.74 15.45 3.20
CA VAL A 97 -7.44 15.06 3.79
C VAL A 97 -6.29 15.42 2.83
N SER A 98 -6.41 15.09 1.55
CA SER A 98 -5.40 15.41 0.53
C SER A 98 -5.09 16.90 0.46
N GLU A 99 -6.12 17.74 0.36
CA GLU A 99 -5.95 19.20 0.31
C GLU A 99 -5.29 19.74 1.58
N SER A 100 -5.72 19.26 2.73
CA SER A 100 -5.16 19.65 4.02
C SER A 100 -3.66 19.25 4.15
N LEU A 101 -3.31 18.04 3.75
CA LEU A 101 -1.94 17.55 3.79
C LEU A 101 -1.04 18.31 2.81
N LYS A 102 -1.51 18.57 1.58
CA LYS A 102 -0.79 19.41 0.60
C LYS A 102 -0.55 20.82 1.14
N GLY A 103 -1.57 21.44 1.73
CA GLY A 103 -1.45 22.75 2.37
C GLY A 103 -0.46 22.78 3.52
N ALA A 104 -0.25 21.66 4.21
CA ALA A 104 0.74 21.51 5.27
C ALA A 104 2.15 21.15 4.76
N GLY A 105 2.34 21.00 3.44
CA GLY A 105 3.63 20.71 2.82
C GLY A 105 3.93 19.22 2.59
N ALA A 106 2.95 18.34 2.73
CA ALA A 106 3.14 16.93 2.43
C ALA A 106 3.40 16.71 0.95
N GLN A 107 4.33 15.81 0.64
CA GLN A 107 4.66 15.40 -0.73
C GLN A 107 4.10 14.01 -1.00
N PHE A 108 3.57 13.83 -2.21
CA PHE A 108 2.95 12.58 -2.63
C PHE A 108 3.74 11.90 -3.76
N ALA A 109 3.75 10.57 -3.72
CA ALA A 109 4.36 9.72 -4.74
C ALA A 109 3.38 9.40 -5.88
N THR A 110 2.07 9.55 -5.62
CA THR A 110 1.01 9.27 -6.60
C THR A 110 0.04 10.45 -6.67
N ASP A 111 -0.75 10.49 -7.73
CA ASP A 111 -2.02 11.21 -7.76
C ASP A 111 -3.08 10.45 -6.95
N LEU A 112 -4.27 11.03 -6.80
CA LEU A 112 -5.42 10.31 -6.30
C LEU A 112 -5.78 9.18 -7.26
N ILE A 113 -5.77 7.96 -6.72
CA ILE A 113 -6.11 6.75 -7.46
C ILE A 113 -7.55 6.39 -7.13
N GLU A 114 -8.43 6.49 -8.11
CA GLU A 114 -9.85 6.19 -7.96
C GLU A 114 -10.21 4.92 -8.71
N GLY A 115 -10.98 4.08 -8.06
CA GLY A 115 -11.60 2.88 -8.63
C GLY A 115 -12.90 2.58 -7.92
N ASP A 116 -13.63 1.57 -8.36
CA ASP A 116 -14.92 1.21 -7.79
C ASP A 116 -14.80 0.92 -6.29
N GLY A 117 -15.30 1.83 -5.47
CA GLY A 117 -15.35 1.71 -4.03
C GLY A 117 -14.07 2.07 -3.27
N LEU A 118 -13.02 2.56 -3.94
CA LEU A 118 -11.76 2.96 -3.30
C LEU A 118 -11.23 4.28 -3.84
N LEU A 119 -10.71 5.11 -2.93
CA LEU A 119 -9.80 6.21 -3.21
C LEU A 119 -8.50 5.98 -2.44
N GLN A 120 -7.36 6.18 -3.08
CA GLN A 120 -6.04 5.95 -2.49
C GLN A 120 -5.09 7.09 -2.85
N LEU A 121 -4.19 7.42 -1.91
CA LEU A 121 -3.15 8.43 -2.08
C LEU A 121 -1.91 8.02 -1.29
N PHE A 122 -0.75 8.02 -1.93
CA PHE A 122 0.50 7.60 -1.32
C PHE A 122 1.44 8.78 -1.11
N SER A 123 1.92 8.96 0.12
CA SER A 123 2.98 9.91 0.41
C SER A 123 4.30 9.47 -0.22
N LYS A 124 5.21 10.40 -0.47
CA LYS A 124 6.61 10.02 -0.68
C LYS A 124 7.17 9.40 0.60
N ARG A 125 8.16 8.52 0.43
CA ARG A 125 8.93 7.99 1.57
C ARG A 125 9.67 9.15 2.22
N GLU A 126 9.52 9.28 3.52
CA GLU A 126 10.14 10.35 4.29
C GLU A 126 11.50 9.88 4.84
N ASN A 127 12.54 10.65 4.61
CA ASN A 127 13.92 10.22 4.85
C ASN A 127 14.29 10.06 6.33
N ASN A 128 13.67 10.84 7.21
CA ASN A 128 13.99 10.79 8.64
C ASN A 128 13.36 9.56 9.32
N THR A 129 12.13 9.22 8.96
CA THR A 129 11.40 8.08 9.54
C THR A 129 11.51 6.82 8.71
N GLY A 130 11.90 6.92 7.44
CA GLY A 130 11.94 5.80 6.50
C GLY A 130 10.56 5.30 6.07
N MET A 131 9.48 6.02 6.42
CA MET A 131 8.12 5.54 6.20
C MET A 131 7.44 6.18 4.99
N MET A 132 6.62 5.39 4.32
CA MET A 132 5.61 5.80 3.35
C MET A 132 4.24 5.52 3.94
N PHE A 133 3.30 6.44 3.78
CA PHE A 133 1.92 6.27 4.20
C PHE A 133 0.99 6.25 3.01
N GLU A 134 0.01 5.37 3.06
CA GLU A 134 -1.17 5.40 2.21
C GLU A 134 -2.32 6.02 3.01
N PHE A 135 -3.11 6.87 2.37
CA PHE A 135 -4.39 7.32 2.88
C PHE A 135 -5.47 6.70 1.98
N ILE A 136 -6.43 6.00 2.59
CA ILE A 136 -7.43 5.23 1.87
C ILE A 136 -8.84 5.57 2.36
N GLU A 137 -9.73 5.86 1.42
CA GLU A 137 -11.16 5.99 1.64
C GLU A 137 -11.88 4.81 1.01
N ARG A 138 -12.56 4.01 1.83
CA ARG A 138 -13.36 2.88 1.38
C ARG A 138 -14.81 3.29 1.29
N ARG A 139 -15.35 3.25 0.06
CA ARG A 139 -16.76 3.53 -0.23
C ARG A 139 -17.58 2.25 -0.34
N SER A 140 -16.94 1.08 -0.40
CA SER A 140 -17.55 -0.25 -0.36
C SER A 140 -16.87 -1.14 0.66
N VAL A 141 -17.55 -2.19 1.12
CA VAL A 141 -17.07 -3.10 2.18
C VAL A 141 -16.14 -4.19 1.62
N GLU A 142 -16.09 -4.35 0.30
CA GLU A 142 -15.27 -5.37 -0.37
C GLU A 142 -13.81 -4.92 -0.50
N GLY A 143 -12.89 -5.88 -0.44
CA GLY A 143 -11.45 -5.67 -0.42
C GLY A 143 -10.86 -4.87 -1.60
N PHE A 144 -9.54 -4.93 -1.80
CA PHE A 144 -8.88 -4.18 -2.88
C PHE A 144 -9.39 -4.58 -4.25
N GLN A 145 -9.75 -3.57 -5.04
CA GLN A 145 -10.07 -3.78 -6.44
C GLN A 145 -8.76 -3.99 -7.24
N ALA A 146 -8.71 -5.03 -8.08
CA ALA A 146 -7.55 -5.34 -8.90
C ALA A 146 -7.12 -4.15 -9.77
N GLN A 147 -8.09 -3.36 -10.28
CA GLN A 147 -7.83 -2.17 -11.07
C GLN A 147 -7.10 -1.07 -10.29
N ASN A 148 -7.40 -0.86 -9.00
CA ASN A 148 -6.71 0.11 -8.16
C ASN A 148 -5.29 -0.31 -7.87
N ILE A 149 -5.07 -1.59 -7.60
CA ILE A 149 -3.74 -2.16 -7.39
C ILE A 149 -2.89 -1.99 -8.64
N GLN A 150 -3.47 -2.24 -9.83
CA GLN A 150 -2.78 -2.04 -11.10
C GLN A 150 -2.40 -0.57 -11.32
N LYS A 151 -3.32 0.38 -11.07
CA LYS A 151 -3.05 1.82 -11.17
C LYS A 151 -1.96 2.26 -10.21
N LEU A 152 -1.98 1.77 -8.96
CA LEU A 152 -0.94 2.05 -7.99
C LEU A 152 0.42 1.57 -8.50
N PHE A 153 0.49 0.32 -8.92
CA PHE A 153 1.73 -0.28 -9.40
C PHE A 153 2.30 0.49 -10.60
N ASP A 154 1.45 0.83 -11.56
CA ASP A 154 1.83 1.59 -12.75
C ASP A 154 2.40 2.98 -12.40
N GLN A 155 1.82 3.67 -11.42
CA GLN A 155 2.32 4.97 -10.97
C GLN A 155 3.64 4.85 -10.21
N LEU A 156 3.77 3.87 -9.32
CA LEU A 156 5.02 3.63 -8.59
C LEU A 156 6.17 3.24 -9.53
N GLU A 157 5.89 2.39 -10.52
CA GLU A 157 6.85 1.98 -11.54
C GLU A 157 7.26 3.17 -12.41
N GLY A 158 6.29 3.97 -12.90
CA GLY A 158 6.53 5.14 -13.74
C GLY A 158 7.27 6.27 -13.04
N ASN A 159 7.07 6.45 -11.75
CA ASN A 159 7.70 7.49 -10.92
C ASN A 159 8.99 7.02 -10.24
N ALA A 160 9.41 5.77 -10.47
CA ALA A 160 10.52 5.12 -9.77
C ALA A 160 10.40 5.25 -8.24
N ALA A 161 9.17 5.23 -7.71
CA ALA A 161 8.85 5.31 -6.29
C ALA A 161 8.71 3.90 -5.69
N TYR A 162 9.32 3.68 -4.51
CA TYR A 162 9.29 2.39 -3.79
C TYR A 162 9.61 2.57 -2.30
#